data_cc2454af34abec232c167c29e0ad6c06
#
_entry.id   cc2454af34abec232c167c29e0ad6c06
#
_cell.length_a   1.000
_cell.length_b   1.000
_cell.length_c   1.000
_cell.angle_alpha   90.00
_cell.angle_beta   90.00
_cell.angle_gamma   90.00
#
_symmetry.space_group_name_H-M   'P 1'
#
loop_
_entity.id
_entity.type
_entity.pdbx_description
1 polymer ?
#
loop_
_entity_poly.entity_id
_entity_poly.type
_entity_poly.pdbx_seq_one_letter_code
_entity_poly.pdbx_strand_id
1 'polypeptide(L)'
;YRRWPHFFKSGGPGSGLYSSLDGGESWQRLEEEDGLPAGELGRIGLGLSRSHPEIVYAMVEAGKSALLRSDDGGRSFKSVNSEPNVNPRPFYFGELRVDPQDPNRLFSLDYTVRLSTDGGKSFATLVRWDEIHGDHHALWIDPANPRHLITGNDGGVSVSHDGGKSNRFVSNLPLAQFYHVAYDMDSPYNLYGGLQDNGSWRGPSRRRRRWRGHTQRP
;
A
#
# COMPACT_ATOMS: atom_id res chain seq x y z
N TYR A 1 -13.71 0.61 -9.49
CA TYR A 1 -13.15 0.65 -10.86
C TYR A 1 -13.77 -0.47 -11.71
N ARG A 2 -13.75 -0.29 -13.05
CA ARG A 2 -14.18 -1.30 -14.02
C ARG A 2 -13.00 -1.69 -14.89
N ARG A 3 -12.75 -3.01 -15.06
CA ARG A 3 -11.68 -3.54 -15.90
C ARG A 3 -12.19 -4.65 -16.79
N TRP A 4 -11.96 -4.50 -18.10
CA TRP A 4 -12.16 -5.50 -19.12
C TRP A 4 -10.84 -5.69 -19.90
N PRO A 5 -10.64 -6.74 -20.69
CA PRO A 5 -9.39 -6.92 -21.45
C PRO A 5 -8.98 -5.73 -22.31
N HIS A 6 -9.94 -4.93 -22.75
CA HIS A 6 -9.78 -3.79 -23.64
C HIS A 6 -10.22 -2.45 -23.03
N PHE A 7 -10.58 -2.43 -21.74
CA PHE A 7 -11.15 -1.25 -21.09
C PHE A 7 -10.76 -1.21 -19.60
N PHE A 8 -10.30 -0.05 -19.17
CA PHE A 8 -10.07 0.24 -17.76
C PHE A 8 -10.66 1.60 -17.42
N LYS A 9 -11.46 1.66 -16.38
CA LYS A 9 -11.98 2.90 -15.81
C LYS A 9 -11.86 2.83 -14.28
N SER A 10 -11.07 3.73 -13.73
CA SER A 10 -11.03 4.01 -12.31
C SER A 10 -12.04 5.10 -11.99
N GLY A 11 -12.86 4.88 -11.00
CA GLY A 11 -13.88 5.86 -10.63
C GLY A 11 -15.22 5.73 -11.33
N GLY A 12 -16.11 6.66 -11.02
CA GLY A 12 -17.47 6.74 -11.53
C GLY A 12 -18.30 7.76 -10.74
N PRO A 13 -19.57 7.97 -11.14
CA PRO A 13 -20.42 9.03 -10.53
C PRO A 13 -20.68 8.82 -9.03
N GLY A 14 -20.57 7.59 -8.52
CA GLY A 14 -20.69 7.28 -7.10
C GLY A 14 -19.34 7.29 -6.33
N SER A 15 -18.21 7.50 -7.01
CA SER A 15 -16.92 7.64 -6.34
C SER A 15 -16.84 8.97 -5.61
N GLY A 16 -16.39 8.95 -4.37
CA GLY A 16 -16.27 10.17 -3.57
C GLY A 16 -15.80 9.88 -2.15
N LEU A 17 -15.60 10.93 -1.41
CA LEU A 17 -15.37 10.88 0.02
C LEU A 17 -16.68 11.18 0.74
N TYR A 18 -17.00 10.38 1.73
CA TYR A 18 -18.24 10.49 2.49
C TYR A 18 -17.93 10.61 3.97
N SER A 19 -18.68 11.45 4.67
CA SER A 19 -18.59 11.65 6.12
C SER A 19 -19.91 11.30 6.79
N SER A 20 -19.83 10.71 7.97
CA SER A 20 -20.96 10.44 8.86
C SER A 20 -20.70 11.07 10.23
N LEU A 21 -21.71 11.68 10.82
CA LEU A 21 -21.66 12.27 12.17
C LEU A 21 -22.54 11.50 13.19
N ASP A 22 -23.21 10.45 12.75
CA ASP A 22 -24.19 9.66 13.52
C ASP A 22 -23.83 8.17 13.63
N GLY A 23 -22.52 7.85 13.50
CA GLY A 23 -22.05 6.46 13.61
C GLY A 23 -22.32 5.62 12.38
N GLY A 24 -22.57 6.23 11.22
CA GLY A 24 -22.75 5.54 9.94
C GLY A 24 -24.22 5.31 9.55
N GLU A 25 -25.17 5.88 10.31
CA GLU A 25 -26.60 5.78 9.96
C GLU A 25 -26.93 6.65 8.76
N SER A 26 -26.31 7.84 8.63
CA SER A 26 -26.38 8.69 7.45
C SER A 26 -24.99 9.10 6.97
N TRP A 27 -24.89 9.37 5.66
CA TRP A 27 -23.64 9.74 5.01
C TRP A 27 -23.83 10.96 4.12
N GLN A 28 -22.98 11.95 4.31
CA GLN A 28 -22.88 13.12 3.45
C GLN A 28 -21.67 12.98 2.54
N ARG A 29 -21.87 13.16 1.24
CA ARG A 29 -20.77 13.25 0.29
C ARG A 29 -20.11 14.61 0.40
N LEU A 30 -18.79 14.62 0.40
CA LEU A 30 -18.00 15.84 0.30
C LEU A 30 -17.83 16.20 -1.18
N GLU A 31 -17.90 17.49 -1.48
CA GLU A 31 -17.88 18.04 -2.83
C GLU A 31 -16.68 18.99 -3.03
N GLU A 32 -16.65 19.71 -4.16
CA GLU A 32 -15.58 20.66 -4.48
C GLU A 32 -15.48 21.81 -3.49
N GLU A 33 -16.61 22.29 -2.96
CA GLU A 33 -16.67 23.31 -1.91
C GLU A 33 -16.04 22.86 -0.59
N ASP A 34 -15.96 21.56 -0.34
CA ASP A 34 -15.26 20.97 0.82
C ASP A 34 -13.76 20.75 0.52
N GLY A 35 -13.27 21.14 -0.66
CA GLY A 35 -11.88 21.12 -1.08
C GLY A 35 -11.45 19.86 -1.83
N LEU A 36 -12.40 19.05 -2.31
CA LEU A 36 -12.08 17.91 -3.17
C LEU A 36 -11.77 18.36 -4.61
N PRO A 37 -11.00 17.58 -5.38
CA PRO A 37 -10.77 17.87 -6.78
C PRO A 37 -12.08 17.79 -7.59
N ALA A 38 -12.18 18.67 -8.58
CA ALA A 38 -13.30 18.70 -9.52
C ALA A 38 -13.41 17.43 -10.36
N GLY A 39 -14.62 17.09 -10.73
CA GLY A 39 -14.95 16.03 -11.69
C GLY A 39 -15.03 14.64 -11.09
N GLU A 40 -14.83 13.61 -11.92
CA GLU A 40 -14.96 12.22 -11.50
C GLU A 40 -13.72 11.80 -10.68
N LEU A 41 -13.95 11.27 -9.49
CA LEU A 41 -12.91 10.76 -8.62
C LEU A 41 -12.75 9.25 -8.80
N GLY A 42 -11.52 8.77 -8.67
CA GLY A 42 -11.17 7.36 -8.64
C GLY A 42 -10.97 6.84 -7.22
N ARG A 43 -9.85 6.13 -7.01
CA ARG A 43 -9.49 5.59 -5.70
C ARG A 43 -9.10 6.70 -4.74
N ILE A 44 -9.56 6.57 -3.49
CA ILE A 44 -9.19 7.47 -2.40
C ILE A 44 -8.58 6.62 -1.27
N GLY A 45 -7.34 6.96 -0.88
CA GLY A 45 -6.67 6.41 0.29
C GLY A 45 -6.69 7.40 1.43
N LEU A 46 -7.04 6.96 2.64
CA LEU A 46 -7.09 7.81 3.83
C LEU A 46 -5.93 7.52 4.77
N GLY A 47 -5.36 8.59 5.35
CA GLY A 47 -4.38 8.55 6.41
C GLY A 47 -4.87 9.35 7.61
N LEU A 48 -5.02 8.69 8.76
CA LEU A 48 -5.51 9.31 9.99
C LEU A 48 -4.35 9.51 10.96
N SER A 49 -4.23 10.71 11.53
CA SER A 49 -3.30 10.95 12.62
C SER A 49 -3.86 10.44 13.94
N ARG A 50 -3.10 9.59 14.63
CA ARG A 50 -3.49 9.11 15.97
C ARG A 50 -3.23 10.15 17.06
N SER A 51 -2.16 10.93 16.92
CA SER A 51 -1.80 11.98 17.89
C SER A 51 -2.67 13.23 17.76
N HIS A 52 -3.25 13.48 16.58
CA HIS A 52 -4.07 14.63 16.24
C HIS A 52 -5.26 14.18 15.41
N PRO A 53 -6.35 13.68 16.03
CA PRO A 53 -7.48 13.09 15.30
C PRO A 53 -8.21 14.07 14.36
N GLU A 54 -8.04 15.37 14.56
CA GLU A 54 -8.53 16.42 13.66
C GLU A 54 -7.79 16.46 12.32
N ILE A 55 -6.58 15.87 12.25
CA ILE A 55 -5.77 15.83 11.03
C ILE A 55 -6.06 14.55 10.25
N VAL A 56 -6.60 14.72 9.05
CA VAL A 56 -6.91 13.66 8.10
C VAL A 56 -6.24 13.97 6.77
N TYR A 57 -5.61 12.97 6.19
CA TYR A 57 -5.07 13.05 4.84
C TYR A 57 -5.89 12.20 3.89
N ALA A 58 -6.06 12.66 2.65
CA ALA A 58 -6.70 11.93 1.57
C ALA A 58 -5.82 11.97 0.32
N MET A 59 -5.38 10.79 -0.14
CA MET A 59 -4.73 10.61 -1.44
C MET A 59 -5.82 10.34 -2.47
N VAL A 60 -6.11 11.30 -3.32
CA VAL A 60 -7.27 11.27 -4.22
C VAL A 60 -6.82 11.07 -5.66
N GLU A 61 -7.34 10.03 -6.31
CA GLU A 61 -7.27 9.87 -7.75
C GLU A 61 -8.32 10.76 -8.42
N ALA A 62 -7.87 11.62 -9.32
CA ALA A 62 -8.69 12.54 -10.10
C ALA A 62 -8.05 12.82 -11.45
N GLY A 63 -8.64 13.65 -12.28
CA GLY A 63 -8.00 14.15 -13.50
C GLY A 63 -6.62 14.77 -13.24
N LYS A 64 -6.47 15.43 -12.09
CA LYS A 64 -5.20 15.79 -11.47
C LYS A 64 -5.22 15.21 -10.04
N SER A 65 -4.52 14.10 -9.84
CA SER A 65 -4.42 13.48 -8.52
C SER A 65 -3.75 14.41 -7.51
N ALA A 66 -4.19 14.32 -6.25
CA ALA A 66 -3.67 15.18 -5.19
C ALA A 66 -3.65 14.47 -3.84
N LEU A 67 -2.70 14.87 -3.01
CA LEU A 67 -2.73 14.67 -1.57
C LEU A 67 -3.40 15.87 -0.93
N LEU A 68 -4.46 15.62 -0.22
CA LEU A 68 -5.23 16.61 0.51
C LEU A 68 -5.01 16.43 2.01
N ARG A 69 -5.16 17.51 2.77
CA ARG A 69 -5.14 17.54 4.24
C ARG A 69 -6.36 18.27 4.77
N SER A 70 -6.96 17.68 5.77
CA SER A 70 -7.94 18.30 6.66
C SER A 70 -7.30 18.58 8.01
N ASP A 71 -7.68 19.70 8.63
CA ASP A 71 -7.32 20.07 10.00
C ASP A 71 -8.59 20.19 10.89
N ASP A 72 -9.74 19.67 10.42
CA ASP A 72 -11.05 19.79 11.07
C ASP A 72 -11.80 18.45 11.19
N GLY A 73 -11.06 17.33 11.17
CA GLY A 73 -11.62 15.99 11.32
C GLY A 73 -12.24 15.44 10.04
N GLY A 74 -11.80 15.94 8.88
CA GLY A 74 -12.26 15.46 7.57
C GLY A 74 -13.54 16.15 7.07
N ARG A 75 -13.89 17.32 7.60
CA ARG A 75 -15.04 18.12 7.14
C ARG A 75 -14.70 18.95 5.92
N SER A 76 -13.48 19.48 5.87
CA SER A 76 -12.96 20.19 4.71
C SER A 76 -11.51 19.84 4.46
N PHE A 77 -11.07 20.00 3.21
CA PHE A 77 -9.74 19.61 2.75
C PHE A 77 -9.03 20.75 2.01
N LYS A 78 -7.70 20.74 2.07
CA LYS A 78 -6.84 21.61 1.28
C LYS A 78 -5.81 20.75 0.56
N SER A 79 -5.55 21.05 -0.72
CA SER A 79 -4.49 20.39 -1.46
C SER A 79 -3.13 20.79 -0.89
N VAL A 80 -2.31 19.80 -0.51
CA VAL A 80 -0.94 20.00 0.00
C VAL A 80 0.11 19.59 -1.01
N ASN A 81 -0.24 18.65 -1.92
CA ASN A 81 0.65 18.22 -2.99
C ASN A 81 -0.18 17.71 -4.17
N SER A 82 0.14 18.19 -5.38
CA SER A 82 -0.50 17.74 -6.62
C SER A 82 0.53 17.50 -7.75
N GLU A 83 1.76 17.20 -7.35
CA GLU A 83 2.81 16.80 -8.28
C GLU A 83 2.45 15.47 -8.94
N PRO A 84 2.79 15.26 -10.23
CA PRO A 84 2.41 14.04 -10.95
C PRO A 84 2.84 12.73 -10.28
N ASN A 85 3.93 12.77 -9.50
CA ASN A 85 4.48 11.62 -8.82
C ASN A 85 3.94 11.42 -7.40
N VAL A 86 3.01 12.26 -6.92
CA VAL A 86 2.43 12.11 -5.58
C VAL A 86 1.61 10.81 -5.48
N ASN A 87 0.95 10.43 -6.57
CA ASN A 87 0.17 9.21 -6.69
C ASN A 87 0.38 8.59 -8.09
N PRO A 88 1.50 7.92 -8.35
CA PRO A 88 1.92 7.56 -9.70
C PRO A 88 1.07 6.45 -10.35
N ARG A 89 0.38 5.64 -9.55
CA ARG A 89 -0.49 4.56 -10.04
C ARG A 89 -1.74 4.45 -9.18
N PRO A 90 -2.60 5.48 -9.20
CA PRO A 90 -3.63 5.72 -8.19
C PRO A 90 -4.66 4.59 -8.10
N PHE A 91 -5.06 3.99 -9.21
CA PHE A 91 -6.04 2.91 -9.24
C PHE A 91 -5.56 1.62 -8.54
N TYR A 92 -4.25 1.45 -8.38
CA TYR A 92 -3.64 0.24 -7.81
C TYR A 92 -3.03 0.51 -6.44
N PHE A 93 -2.28 1.60 -6.31
CA PHE A 93 -1.74 2.11 -5.05
C PHE A 93 -2.60 3.27 -4.54
N GLY A 94 -2.24 3.86 -3.45
CA GLY A 94 -2.95 4.97 -2.81
C GLY A 94 -2.94 4.78 -1.30
N GLU A 95 -2.11 3.86 -0.85
CA GLU A 95 -1.92 3.61 0.57
C GLU A 95 -1.08 4.73 1.18
N LEU A 96 -1.64 5.33 2.21
CA LEU A 96 -1.01 6.38 3.01
C LEU A 96 -1.01 5.98 4.48
N ARG A 97 0.10 6.17 5.15
CA ARG A 97 0.19 5.97 6.60
C ARG A 97 0.75 7.21 7.25
N VAL A 98 0.11 7.65 8.33
CA VAL A 98 0.56 8.75 9.17
C VAL A 98 1.29 8.17 10.37
N ASP A 99 2.42 8.75 10.72
CA ASP A 99 3.14 8.38 11.93
C ASP A 99 2.23 8.59 13.16
N PRO A 100 2.11 7.60 14.04
CA PRO A 100 1.22 7.69 15.19
C PRO A 100 1.60 8.79 16.20
N GLN A 101 2.83 9.30 16.17
CA GLN A 101 3.34 10.33 17.08
C GLN A 101 3.54 11.69 16.40
N ASP A 102 3.68 11.74 15.06
CA ASP A 102 3.90 12.98 14.31
C ASP A 102 2.93 13.10 13.13
N PRO A 103 1.97 14.00 13.17
CA PRO A 103 0.98 14.19 12.12
C PRO A 103 1.57 14.69 10.81
N ASN A 104 2.79 15.23 10.80
CA ASN A 104 3.46 15.71 9.59
C ASN A 104 4.40 14.67 8.96
N ARG A 105 4.58 13.52 9.61
CA ARG A 105 5.39 12.43 9.09
C ARG A 105 4.50 11.39 8.41
N LEU A 106 4.62 11.28 7.08
CA LEU A 106 3.75 10.46 6.22
C LEU A 106 4.56 9.46 5.42
N PHE A 107 3.99 8.28 5.24
CA PHE A 107 4.52 7.26 4.34
C PHE A 107 3.53 7.03 3.21
N SER A 108 3.99 7.12 1.97
CA SER A 108 3.25 6.74 0.76
C SER A 108 3.81 5.44 0.23
N LEU A 109 2.91 4.50 -0.07
CA LEU A 109 3.25 3.17 -0.55
C LEU A 109 2.86 3.04 -2.01
N ASP A 110 3.84 2.65 -2.81
CA ASP A 110 3.67 2.29 -4.23
C ASP A 110 4.74 1.25 -4.61
N TYR A 111 5.39 1.39 -5.76
CA TYR A 111 6.57 0.57 -6.11
C TYR A 111 7.70 0.68 -5.09
N THR A 112 7.69 1.76 -4.31
CA THR A 112 8.67 2.09 -3.28
C THR A 112 7.94 2.52 -2.01
N VAL A 113 8.68 2.68 -0.91
CA VAL A 113 8.18 3.41 0.27
C VAL A 113 8.77 4.80 0.23
N ARG A 114 7.92 5.82 0.23
CA ARG A 114 8.33 7.22 0.29
C ARG A 114 7.93 7.85 1.62
N LEU A 115 8.76 8.75 2.09
CA LEU A 115 8.58 9.46 3.36
C LEU A 115 8.48 10.96 3.12
N SER A 116 7.48 11.57 3.73
CA SER A 116 7.37 13.01 3.95
C SER A 116 7.57 13.31 5.43
N THR A 117 8.21 14.44 5.75
CA THR A 117 8.35 14.99 7.11
C THR A 117 7.83 16.42 7.21
N ASP A 118 7.10 16.87 6.21
CA ASP A 118 6.61 18.25 6.06
C ASP A 118 5.09 18.33 5.82
N GLY A 119 4.37 17.28 6.25
CA GLY A 119 2.92 17.20 6.09
C GLY A 119 2.48 16.89 4.67
N GLY A 120 3.30 16.17 3.90
CA GLY A 120 2.97 15.73 2.55
C GLY A 120 3.33 16.72 1.44
N LYS A 121 3.97 17.85 1.76
CA LYS A 121 4.38 18.85 0.76
C LYS A 121 5.47 18.31 -0.16
N SER A 122 6.37 17.50 0.40
CA SER A 122 7.40 16.80 -0.38
C SER A 122 7.56 15.36 0.09
N PHE A 123 8.04 14.47 -0.81
CA PHE A 123 8.33 13.08 -0.52
C PHE A 123 9.70 12.69 -1.04
N ALA A 124 10.49 12.01 -0.19
CA ALA A 124 11.74 11.37 -0.57
C ALA A 124 11.58 9.85 -0.54
N THR A 125 12.27 9.14 -1.43
CA THR A 125 12.31 7.68 -1.40
C THR A 125 13.03 7.22 -0.13
N LEU A 126 12.34 6.43 0.69
CA LEU A 126 12.86 5.84 1.92
C LEU A 126 13.40 4.43 1.67
N VAL A 127 12.61 3.60 0.97
CA VAL A 127 12.99 2.24 0.63
C VAL A 127 12.90 2.08 -0.88
N ARG A 128 14.01 1.64 -1.48
CA ARG A 128 14.13 1.48 -2.92
C ARG A 128 13.73 0.06 -3.33
N TRP A 129 13.27 -0.07 -4.57
CA TRP A 129 12.85 -1.37 -5.14
C TRP A 129 14.01 -2.38 -5.30
N ASP A 130 15.27 -1.91 -5.30
CA ASP A 130 16.48 -2.74 -5.37
C ASP A 130 17.02 -3.16 -3.99
N GLU A 131 16.47 -2.63 -2.91
CA GLU A 131 16.79 -2.99 -1.52
C GLU A 131 15.88 -4.08 -0.99
N ILE A 132 14.58 -3.95 -1.23
CA ILE A 132 13.56 -4.98 -0.97
C ILE A 132 12.59 -5.01 -2.14
N HIS A 133 11.88 -6.12 -2.30
CA HIS A 133 10.90 -6.27 -3.38
C HIS A 133 9.93 -5.08 -3.42
N GLY A 134 9.59 -4.63 -4.62
CA GLY A 134 8.65 -3.54 -4.82
C GLY A 134 7.20 -3.89 -4.51
N ASP A 135 6.29 -3.04 -4.99
CA ASP A 135 4.84 -3.19 -4.85
C ASP A 135 4.40 -3.30 -3.38
N HIS A 136 4.60 -2.20 -2.65
CA HIS A 136 4.26 -2.11 -1.23
C HIS A 136 2.77 -1.88 -1.03
N HIS A 137 2.11 -2.78 -0.30
CA HIS A 137 0.67 -2.76 -0.03
C HIS A 137 0.32 -2.60 1.44
N ALA A 138 1.28 -2.78 2.34
CA ALA A 138 1.04 -2.67 3.76
C ALA A 138 2.24 -2.05 4.48
N LEU A 139 1.94 -1.19 5.45
CA LEU A 139 2.90 -0.65 6.41
C LEU A 139 2.24 -0.57 7.78
N TRP A 140 2.87 -1.18 8.75
CA TRP A 140 2.57 -0.97 10.16
C TRP A 140 3.71 -0.17 10.81
N ILE A 141 3.34 0.81 11.63
CA ILE A 141 4.25 1.67 12.39
C ILE A 141 3.95 1.43 13.87
N ASP A 142 4.97 1.07 14.64
CA ASP A 142 4.80 0.86 16.07
C ASP A 142 4.41 2.18 16.77
N PRO A 143 3.23 2.23 17.41
CA PRO A 143 2.80 3.44 18.09
C PRO A 143 3.69 3.86 19.26
N ALA A 144 4.40 2.92 19.88
CA ALA A 144 5.33 3.20 20.98
C ALA A 144 6.71 3.60 20.50
N ASN A 145 7.12 3.11 19.31
CA ASN A 145 8.42 3.39 18.71
C ASN A 145 8.30 3.52 17.18
N PRO A 146 8.01 4.70 16.62
CA PRO A 146 7.81 4.90 15.19
C PRO A 146 9.04 4.62 14.30
N ARG A 147 10.17 4.25 14.89
CA ARG A 147 11.32 3.72 14.16
C ARG A 147 11.19 2.24 13.82
N HIS A 148 10.30 1.53 14.51
CA HIS A 148 9.97 0.14 14.24
C HIS A 148 8.86 0.07 13.19
N LEU A 149 9.20 -0.45 12.02
CA LEU A 149 8.32 -0.56 10.86
C LEU A 149 8.21 -2.02 10.42
N ILE A 150 7.04 -2.41 9.97
CA ILE A 150 6.82 -3.69 9.28
C ILE A 150 6.16 -3.36 7.94
N THR A 151 6.80 -3.76 6.84
CA THR A 151 6.29 -3.57 5.48
C THR A 151 5.90 -4.89 4.86
N GLY A 152 4.79 -4.89 4.11
CA GLY A 152 4.35 -6.00 3.27
C GLY A 152 4.34 -5.58 1.80
N ASN A 153 4.90 -6.44 0.96
CA ASN A 153 4.99 -6.24 -0.49
C ASN A 153 4.82 -7.58 -1.23
N ASP A 154 4.88 -7.58 -2.54
CA ASP A 154 4.71 -8.80 -3.35
C ASP A 154 5.80 -9.86 -3.10
N GLY A 155 6.95 -9.49 -2.57
CA GLY A 155 8.02 -10.41 -2.17
C GLY A 155 7.83 -11.00 -0.76
N GLY A 156 7.01 -10.39 0.08
CA GLY A 156 6.77 -10.84 1.45
C GLY A 156 6.81 -9.72 2.50
N VAL A 157 7.46 -9.99 3.63
CA VAL A 157 7.48 -9.08 4.79
C VAL A 157 8.90 -8.65 5.11
N SER A 158 9.09 -7.37 5.40
CA SER A 158 10.34 -6.82 5.90
C SER A 158 10.13 -6.03 7.20
N VAL A 159 11.14 -6.02 8.04
CA VAL A 159 11.14 -5.34 9.34
C VAL A 159 12.31 -4.36 9.40
N SER A 160 12.03 -3.13 9.84
CA SER A 160 13.02 -2.11 10.15
C SER A 160 12.92 -1.69 11.62
N HIS A 161 14.05 -1.43 12.25
CA HIS A 161 14.13 -0.90 13.62
C HIS A 161 14.76 0.50 13.69
N ASP A 162 15.05 1.10 12.53
CA ASP A 162 15.73 2.39 12.41
C ASP A 162 14.97 3.42 11.56
N GLY A 163 13.66 3.19 11.39
CA GLY A 163 12.77 4.09 10.66
C GLY A 163 12.83 3.91 9.14
N GLY A 164 13.21 2.74 8.67
CA GLY A 164 13.27 2.38 7.25
C GLY A 164 14.65 2.56 6.61
N LYS A 165 15.67 2.97 7.37
CA LYS A 165 17.04 3.15 6.85
C LYS A 165 17.70 1.81 6.51
N SER A 166 17.39 0.77 7.28
CA SER A 166 17.75 -0.61 6.97
C SER A 166 16.53 -1.52 7.11
N ASN A 167 16.47 -2.57 6.27
CA ASN A 167 15.34 -3.47 6.21
C ASN A 167 15.82 -4.92 6.25
N ARG A 168 15.22 -5.73 7.13
CA ARG A 168 15.47 -7.16 7.22
C ARG A 168 14.29 -7.92 6.64
N PHE A 169 14.51 -8.62 5.55
CA PHE A 169 13.52 -9.51 4.95
C PHE A 169 13.27 -10.74 5.83
N VAL A 170 12.00 -11.13 5.99
CA VAL A 170 11.56 -12.31 6.76
C VAL A 170 11.46 -13.51 5.82
N SER A 171 12.58 -14.19 5.61
CA SER A 171 12.72 -15.27 4.61
C SER A 171 12.14 -16.63 5.02
N ASN A 172 11.65 -16.76 6.24
CA ASN A 172 11.17 -18.04 6.81
C ASN A 172 9.64 -18.17 6.86
N LEU A 173 8.91 -17.27 6.22
CA LEU A 173 7.46 -17.40 6.08
C LEU A 173 7.16 -18.40 4.95
N PRO A 174 6.43 -19.51 5.23
CA PRO A 174 6.08 -20.51 4.23
C PRO A 174 4.83 -20.08 3.45
N LEU A 175 4.88 -18.90 2.83
CA LEU A 175 3.78 -18.29 2.08
C LEU A 175 4.22 -18.07 0.63
N ALA A 176 3.31 -18.35 -0.29
CA ALA A 176 3.52 -18.11 -1.72
C ALA A 176 2.16 -17.95 -2.43
N GLN A 177 2.10 -17.07 -3.41
CA GLN A 177 0.92 -16.89 -4.24
C GLN A 177 1.15 -17.59 -5.59
N PHE A 178 0.53 -18.75 -5.75
CA PHE A 178 0.56 -19.50 -7.00
C PHE A 178 -0.53 -19.02 -7.95
N TYR A 179 -0.19 -18.82 -9.24
CA TYR A 179 -1.17 -18.59 -10.29
C TYR A 179 -1.82 -19.89 -10.76
N HIS A 180 -0.98 -20.91 -10.99
CA HIS A 180 -1.41 -22.23 -11.41
C HIS A 180 -0.54 -23.29 -10.76
N VAL A 181 -1.10 -24.46 -10.56
CA VAL A 181 -0.39 -25.64 -10.06
C VAL A 181 -0.55 -26.78 -11.07
N ALA A 182 0.56 -27.40 -11.42
CA ALA A 182 0.62 -28.61 -12.22
C ALA A 182 1.30 -29.74 -11.43
N TYR A 183 1.13 -30.96 -11.87
CA TYR A 183 1.79 -32.13 -11.27
C TYR A 183 2.23 -33.11 -12.38
N ASP A 184 3.23 -33.93 -12.07
CA ASP A 184 3.69 -35.05 -12.92
C ASP A 184 3.12 -36.40 -12.46
N MET A 185 3.48 -37.47 -13.16
CA MET A 185 3.05 -38.83 -12.86
C MET A 185 4.12 -39.66 -12.13
N ASP A 186 5.14 -38.99 -11.56
CA ASP A 186 6.15 -39.67 -10.74
C ASP A 186 5.55 -40.26 -9.46
N SER A 187 6.29 -41.15 -8.78
CA SER A 187 5.88 -41.68 -7.49
C SER A 187 6.99 -41.53 -6.44
N PRO A 188 6.87 -40.59 -5.47
CA PRO A 188 5.80 -39.61 -5.30
C PRO A 188 5.85 -38.54 -6.41
N TYR A 189 4.67 -38.09 -6.85
CA TYR A 189 4.56 -37.02 -7.85
C TYR A 189 5.12 -35.70 -7.37
N ASN A 190 5.53 -34.84 -8.29
CA ASN A 190 5.95 -33.50 -7.98
C ASN A 190 4.85 -32.49 -8.29
N LEU A 191 4.85 -31.41 -7.55
CA LEU A 191 4.04 -30.21 -7.77
C LEU A 191 4.92 -29.13 -8.39
N TYR A 192 4.38 -28.43 -9.38
CA TYR A 192 5.01 -27.30 -10.06
C TYR A 192 4.09 -26.11 -9.99
N GLY A 193 4.63 -24.92 -9.80
CA GLY A 193 3.81 -23.71 -9.82
C GLY A 193 4.62 -22.48 -10.09
N GLY A 194 4.07 -21.60 -10.94
CA GLY A 194 4.54 -20.24 -11.14
C GLY A 194 3.93 -19.33 -10.09
N LEU A 195 4.75 -18.51 -9.45
CA LEU A 195 4.35 -17.52 -8.48
C LEU A 195 4.14 -16.17 -9.17
N GLN A 196 3.32 -15.33 -8.56
CA GLN A 196 3.28 -13.92 -8.93
C GLN A 196 4.62 -13.28 -8.57
N ASP A 197 5.32 -12.71 -9.57
CA ASP A 197 6.56 -11.94 -9.47
C ASP A 197 7.74 -12.62 -8.74
N ASN A 198 7.60 -13.90 -8.34
CA ASN A 198 8.56 -14.62 -7.50
C ASN A 198 9.06 -15.94 -8.13
N GLY A 199 9.06 -16.03 -9.46
CA GLY A 199 9.60 -17.16 -10.20
C GLY A 199 8.72 -18.41 -10.17
N SER A 200 9.35 -19.59 -10.24
CA SER A 200 8.65 -20.88 -10.29
C SER A 200 9.24 -21.87 -9.29
N TRP A 201 8.39 -22.72 -8.77
CA TRP A 201 8.76 -23.70 -7.77
C TRP A 201 8.42 -25.12 -8.21
N ARG A 202 9.26 -26.07 -7.77
CA ARG A 202 9.01 -27.50 -7.84
C ARG A 202 9.19 -28.12 -6.46
N GLY A 203 8.30 -29.02 -6.08
CA GLY A 203 8.42 -29.76 -4.84
C GLY A 203 7.74 -31.13 -4.92
N PRO A 204 8.24 -32.16 -4.18
CA PRO A 204 7.60 -33.45 -4.13
C PRO A 204 6.29 -33.35 -3.33
N SER A 205 5.27 -34.13 -3.73
CA SER A 205 3.98 -34.24 -3.05
C SER A 205 4.07 -34.85 -1.65
N ARG A 206 5.15 -35.56 -1.36
CA ARG A 206 5.41 -36.22 -0.08
C ARG A 206 6.56 -35.55 0.65
N ARG A 207 6.31 -35.04 1.85
CA ARG A 207 7.34 -34.45 2.71
C ARG A 207 8.32 -35.54 3.17
N ARG A 208 9.60 -35.46 2.74
CA ARG A 208 10.68 -36.26 3.35
C ARG A 208 10.98 -35.69 4.73
N ARG A 209 11.17 -36.55 5.73
CA ARG A 209 11.42 -36.17 7.15
C ARG A 209 12.74 -35.42 7.41
N ARG A 210 13.52 -35.04 6.37
CA ARG A 210 14.70 -34.20 6.48
C ARG A 210 14.73 -33.20 5.33
N TRP A 211 14.33 -31.97 5.60
CA TRP A 211 14.62 -30.84 4.74
C TRP A 211 16.04 -30.35 5.02
N ARG A 212 16.98 -30.60 4.09
CA ARG A 212 18.16 -29.75 3.94
C ARG A 212 17.83 -28.80 2.79
N GLY A 213 17.66 -27.51 3.14
CA GLY A 213 17.36 -26.49 2.17
C GLY A 213 18.48 -26.40 1.11
N HIS A 214 18.13 -26.59 -0.15
CA HIS A 214 18.91 -26.06 -1.26
C HIS A 214 18.20 -24.82 -1.74
N THR A 215 18.67 -23.67 -1.27
CA THR A 215 18.46 -22.39 -1.92
C THR A 215 19.23 -22.44 -3.23
N GLN A 216 18.56 -22.65 -4.35
CA GLN A 216 19.12 -22.18 -5.61
C GLN A 216 18.98 -20.65 -5.62
N ARG A 217 20.11 -19.99 -5.61
CA ARG A 217 20.24 -18.57 -5.93
C ARG A 217 19.90 -18.36 -7.41
N PRO A 218 19.43 -17.15 -7.80
CA PRO A 218 19.09 -16.79 -9.16
C PRO A 218 20.26 -16.97 -10.12
#